data_0fbbe0a0a0b1e6617810de91914396df
#
_entry.id   0fbbe0a0a0b1e6617810de91914396df
#
_cell.length_a   1.000
_cell.length_b   1.000
_cell.length_c   1.000
_cell.angle_alpha   90.00
_cell.angle_beta   90.00
_cell.angle_gamma   90.00
#
_symmetry.space_group_name_H-M   'P 1'
#
loop_
_entity.id
_entity.type
_entity.pdbx_description
1 polymer ?
#
loop_
_entity_poly.entity_id
_entity_poly.type
_entity_poly.pdbx_seq_one_letter_code
_entity_poly.pdbx_strand_id
1 'polypeptide(L)'
;RGEPQLELAPLRAYGQLSELTADDLRFTKEEMLSFFNANFGLKLSPETLQALEERTDGWITALQMASLSLNAQPDPEKWLSNLHGDARYLVDYLGAEVFNRLPEDIRAFLLRSAILEDMNGRLCEAVVNPEALPGYGAVMLERLARANLFVFALDDRHEWFRYHRLFADFLRHLLTEQAADEISILNKRAAEWFQQAGNLDTAFQYALASQDMPYAAEFIQLNLPDLLRSGELSSLTHWISKLPPELIRRSPALSLAYAWGLIAAYQLDMAYFWLDALERTLTNTQANLIPLPTGIGDNDFNLAGGLAICRSTLALINGDVQKSAAYSREALNCL
;
A
#
# COMPACT_ATOMS: atom_id res chain seq x y z
N ARG A 1 -20.57 -21.86 -11.71
CA ARG A 1 -20.35 -20.82 -10.70
C ARG A 1 -20.90 -19.49 -11.21
N GLY A 2 -22.15 -19.20 -11.07
CA GLY A 2 -22.80 -17.99 -11.47
C GLY A 2 -24.27 -18.04 -11.05
N GLU A 3 -24.93 -16.89 -10.99
CA GLU A 3 -26.36 -16.87 -10.69
C GLU A 3 -27.11 -17.72 -11.71
N PRO A 4 -28.03 -18.60 -11.25
CA PRO A 4 -28.86 -19.37 -12.15
C PRO A 4 -29.73 -18.43 -12.98
N GLN A 5 -29.94 -18.76 -14.25
CA GLN A 5 -30.84 -18.00 -15.14
C GLN A 5 -32.32 -18.27 -14.78
N LEU A 6 -32.70 -17.87 -13.56
CA LEU A 6 -34.05 -17.99 -13.02
C LEU A 6 -34.51 -16.61 -12.54
N GLU A 7 -35.81 -16.36 -12.64
CA GLU A 7 -36.42 -15.15 -12.03
C GLU A 7 -36.49 -15.35 -10.51
N LEU A 8 -35.39 -15.05 -9.80
CA LEU A 8 -35.27 -15.26 -8.35
C LEU A 8 -36.11 -14.30 -7.52
N ALA A 9 -36.34 -13.07 -8.01
CA ALA A 9 -37.02 -12.05 -7.25
C ALA A 9 -38.48 -12.43 -6.83
N PRO A 10 -39.30 -13.05 -7.67
CA PRO A 10 -40.62 -13.54 -7.24
C PRO A 10 -40.50 -14.68 -6.22
N LEU A 11 -39.56 -15.61 -6.41
CA LEU A 11 -39.37 -16.73 -5.50
C LEU A 11 -38.91 -16.26 -4.10
N ARG A 12 -38.03 -15.22 -4.04
CA ARG A 12 -37.66 -14.58 -2.79
C ARG A 12 -38.85 -13.92 -2.11
N ALA A 13 -39.66 -13.16 -2.87
CA ALA A 13 -40.83 -12.45 -2.35
C ALA A 13 -41.88 -13.39 -1.74
N TYR A 14 -42.03 -14.59 -2.30
CA TYR A 14 -43.01 -15.58 -1.85
C TYR A 14 -42.42 -16.58 -0.84
N GLY A 15 -41.13 -16.43 -0.42
CA GLY A 15 -40.50 -17.35 0.54
C GLY A 15 -40.30 -18.77 -0.01
N GLN A 16 -40.25 -18.93 -1.33
CA GLN A 16 -40.10 -20.22 -2.01
C GLN A 16 -38.67 -20.54 -2.42
N LEU A 17 -37.72 -19.70 -1.98
CA LEU A 17 -36.30 -19.83 -2.28
C LEU A 17 -35.51 -19.95 -0.97
N SER A 18 -34.71 -21.00 -0.87
CA SER A 18 -33.64 -21.12 0.14
C SER A 18 -32.31 -20.91 -0.57
N GLU A 19 -31.53 -19.96 -0.13
CA GLU A 19 -30.25 -19.62 -0.69
C GLU A 19 -29.14 -20.02 0.29
N LEU A 20 -28.11 -20.66 -0.20
CA LEU A 20 -26.84 -20.85 0.51
C LEU A 20 -25.82 -19.94 -0.13
N THR A 21 -25.39 -18.97 0.62
CA THR A 21 -24.37 -17.99 0.20
C THR A 21 -22.95 -18.50 0.50
N ALA A 22 -21.94 -17.80 0.01
CA ALA A 22 -20.56 -18.11 0.37
C ALA A 22 -20.32 -17.96 1.87
N ASP A 23 -21.02 -17.03 2.52
CA ASP A 23 -20.89 -16.78 3.97
C ASP A 23 -21.45 -17.95 4.79
N ASP A 24 -22.53 -18.59 4.33
CA ASP A 24 -23.11 -19.75 4.99
C ASP A 24 -22.21 -21.00 4.89
N LEU A 25 -21.27 -21.01 3.95
CA LEU A 25 -20.32 -22.09 3.71
C LEU A 25 -18.94 -21.85 4.34
N ARG A 26 -18.76 -20.75 5.04
CA ARG A 26 -17.51 -20.46 5.77
C ARG A 26 -17.45 -21.27 7.05
N PHE A 27 -16.27 -21.82 7.33
CA PHE A 27 -16.01 -22.48 8.59
C PHE A 27 -15.89 -21.45 9.72
N THR A 28 -16.60 -21.70 10.81
CA THR A 28 -16.41 -21.01 12.09
C THR A 28 -15.10 -21.47 12.75
N LYS A 29 -14.65 -20.75 13.78
CA LYS A 29 -13.46 -21.12 14.57
C LYS A 29 -13.59 -22.52 15.16
N GLU A 30 -14.79 -22.87 15.66
CA GLU A 30 -15.10 -24.19 16.23
C GLU A 30 -15.01 -25.29 15.18
N GLU A 31 -15.50 -25.04 13.98
CA GLU A 31 -15.41 -26.00 12.87
C GLU A 31 -13.98 -26.15 12.37
N MET A 32 -13.19 -25.06 12.29
CA MET A 32 -11.76 -25.12 11.97
C MET A 32 -10.99 -25.93 13.02
N LEU A 33 -11.22 -25.67 14.31
CA LEU A 33 -10.60 -26.41 15.40
C LEU A 33 -10.95 -27.90 15.30
N SER A 34 -12.23 -28.23 15.08
CA SER A 34 -12.70 -29.61 14.92
C SER A 34 -12.06 -30.28 13.71
N PHE A 35 -11.94 -29.58 12.60
CA PHE A 35 -11.32 -30.07 11.37
C PHE A 35 -9.84 -30.45 11.58
N PHE A 36 -9.03 -29.56 12.17
CA PHE A 36 -7.62 -29.84 12.40
C PHE A 36 -7.38 -30.88 13.50
N ASN A 37 -8.20 -30.88 14.55
CA ASN A 37 -8.11 -31.88 15.61
C ASN A 37 -8.49 -33.28 15.09
N ALA A 38 -9.61 -33.40 14.36
CA ALA A 38 -10.10 -34.69 13.87
C ALA A 38 -9.20 -35.32 12.80
N ASN A 39 -8.65 -34.50 11.89
CA ASN A 39 -7.88 -35.01 10.75
C ASN A 39 -6.37 -35.11 11.02
N PHE A 40 -5.82 -34.29 11.94
CA PHE A 40 -4.36 -34.16 12.14
C PHE A 40 -3.94 -34.28 13.60
N GLY A 41 -4.89 -34.38 14.55
CA GLY A 41 -4.61 -34.41 15.98
C GLY A 41 -4.06 -33.10 16.53
N LEU A 42 -4.18 -31.99 15.79
CA LEU A 42 -3.66 -30.69 16.15
C LEU A 42 -4.66 -29.93 17.03
N LYS A 43 -4.18 -29.50 18.18
CA LYS A 43 -4.90 -28.58 19.08
C LYS A 43 -4.36 -27.18 18.86
N LEU A 44 -5.01 -26.43 17.97
CA LEU A 44 -4.58 -25.08 17.63
C LEU A 44 -4.81 -24.11 18.78
N SER A 45 -3.88 -23.19 18.98
CA SER A 45 -4.04 -22.08 19.93
C SER A 45 -5.10 -21.09 19.45
N PRO A 46 -5.74 -20.31 20.34
CA PRO A 46 -6.68 -19.25 19.94
C PRO A 46 -6.07 -18.25 18.95
N GLU A 47 -4.79 -17.91 19.13
CA GLU A 47 -4.04 -17.01 18.26
C GLU A 47 -3.90 -17.57 16.85
N THR A 48 -3.56 -18.86 16.72
CA THR A 48 -3.45 -19.55 15.42
C THR A 48 -4.82 -19.66 14.74
N LEU A 49 -5.88 -19.96 15.48
CA LEU A 49 -7.25 -20.00 14.94
C LEU A 49 -7.68 -18.62 14.41
N GLN A 50 -7.38 -17.55 15.15
CA GLN A 50 -7.67 -16.20 14.71
C GLN A 50 -6.88 -15.84 13.45
N ALA A 51 -5.59 -16.15 13.39
CA ALA A 51 -4.76 -15.91 12.21
C ALA A 51 -5.26 -16.69 10.98
N LEU A 52 -5.71 -17.94 11.16
CA LEU A 52 -6.31 -18.75 10.10
C LEU A 52 -7.62 -18.15 9.60
N GLU A 53 -8.51 -17.76 10.51
CA GLU A 53 -9.77 -17.10 10.14
C GLU A 53 -9.51 -15.82 9.34
N GLU A 54 -8.65 -14.94 9.82
CA GLU A 54 -8.29 -13.68 9.16
C GLU A 54 -7.68 -13.89 7.77
N ARG A 55 -6.99 -15.01 7.54
CA ARG A 55 -6.32 -15.30 6.26
C ARG A 55 -7.19 -16.07 5.29
N THR A 56 -7.99 -17.00 5.80
CA THR A 56 -8.80 -17.91 4.97
C THR A 56 -10.25 -17.47 4.85
N ASP A 57 -10.71 -16.48 5.65
CA ASP A 57 -12.14 -16.13 5.79
C ASP A 57 -13.01 -17.40 5.99
N GLY A 58 -12.49 -18.44 6.65
CA GLY A 58 -13.17 -19.72 6.81
C GLY A 58 -13.30 -20.56 5.53
N TRP A 59 -12.59 -20.25 4.46
CA TRP A 59 -12.67 -21.00 3.20
C TRP A 59 -12.09 -22.41 3.33
N ILE A 60 -12.98 -23.41 3.37
CA ILE A 60 -12.62 -24.82 3.63
C ILE A 60 -11.58 -25.37 2.63
N THR A 61 -11.66 -25.00 1.34
CA THR A 61 -10.68 -25.48 0.36
C THR A 61 -9.28 -24.99 0.67
N ALA A 62 -9.13 -23.73 1.13
CA ALA A 62 -7.84 -23.20 1.56
C ALA A 62 -7.31 -23.96 2.78
N LEU A 63 -8.16 -24.23 3.77
CA LEU A 63 -7.81 -25.03 4.95
C LEU A 63 -7.38 -26.45 4.56
N GLN A 64 -8.08 -27.07 3.63
CA GLN A 64 -7.75 -28.41 3.11
C GLN A 64 -6.42 -28.40 2.34
N MET A 65 -6.18 -27.42 1.46
CA MET A 65 -4.90 -27.29 0.74
C MET A 65 -3.75 -27.03 1.71
N ALA A 66 -3.97 -26.15 2.70
CA ALA A 66 -3.01 -25.90 3.77
C ALA A 66 -2.67 -27.20 4.52
N SER A 67 -3.68 -28.00 4.85
CA SER A 67 -3.48 -29.25 5.58
C SER A 67 -2.59 -30.28 4.86
N LEU A 68 -2.59 -30.29 3.52
CA LEU A 68 -1.70 -31.15 2.73
C LEU A 68 -0.21 -30.81 2.91
N SER A 69 0.09 -29.56 3.29
CA SER A 69 1.46 -29.12 3.55
C SER A 69 1.94 -29.44 4.96
N LEU A 70 1.06 -29.78 5.91
CA LEU A 70 1.40 -29.91 7.33
C LEU A 70 2.40 -31.04 7.60
N ASN A 71 2.29 -32.16 6.89
CA ASN A 71 3.17 -33.30 7.08
C ASN A 71 4.65 -33.00 6.76
N ALA A 72 4.92 -31.95 6.00
CA ALA A 72 6.27 -31.53 5.62
C ALA A 72 6.81 -30.41 6.53
N GLN A 73 6.03 -29.92 7.50
CA GLN A 73 6.39 -28.78 8.34
C GLN A 73 6.96 -29.23 9.69
N PRO A 74 8.09 -28.66 10.13
CA PRO A 74 8.66 -28.98 11.43
C PRO A 74 7.83 -28.43 12.59
N ASP A 75 7.10 -27.35 12.37
CA ASP A 75 6.22 -26.69 13.32
C ASP A 75 4.88 -26.34 12.61
N PRO A 76 3.91 -27.28 12.61
CA PRO A 76 2.64 -27.09 11.91
C PRO A 76 1.82 -25.89 12.38
N GLU A 77 1.83 -25.60 13.68
CA GLU A 77 1.05 -24.49 14.24
C GLU A 77 1.60 -23.15 13.82
N LYS A 78 2.92 -22.96 13.91
CA LYS A 78 3.58 -21.74 13.43
C LYS A 78 3.43 -21.55 11.92
N TRP A 79 3.45 -22.64 11.16
CA TRP A 79 3.24 -22.57 9.72
C TRP A 79 1.81 -22.16 9.38
N LEU A 80 0.80 -22.74 10.04
CA LEU A 80 -0.60 -22.36 9.86
C LEU A 80 -0.87 -20.90 10.22
N SER A 81 -0.28 -20.39 11.29
CA SER A 81 -0.42 -18.99 11.68
C SER A 81 0.19 -18.02 10.66
N ASN A 82 1.09 -18.51 9.78
CA ASN A 82 1.74 -17.74 8.71
C ASN A 82 1.33 -18.20 7.30
N LEU A 83 0.17 -18.83 7.16
CA LEU A 83 -0.33 -19.29 5.86
C LEU A 83 -0.49 -18.10 4.90
N HIS A 84 0.12 -18.21 3.72
CA HIS A 84 0.03 -17.23 2.63
C HIS A 84 -0.47 -17.89 1.34
N GLY A 85 -0.95 -17.08 0.41
CA GLY A 85 -1.45 -17.52 -0.88
C GLY A 85 -0.39 -18.07 -1.83
N ASP A 86 0.90 -17.96 -1.47
CA ASP A 86 2.06 -18.53 -2.17
C ASP A 86 2.37 -19.98 -1.75
N ALA A 87 1.60 -20.55 -0.79
CA ALA A 87 1.75 -21.94 -0.41
C ALA A 87 1.55 -22.86 -1.64
N ARG A 88 2.51 -23.74 -1.91
CA ARG A 88 2.62 -24.53 -3.13
C ARG A 88 1.30 -25.19 -3.57
N TYR A 89 0.64 -25.92 -2.68
CA TYR A 89 -0.61 -26.60 -3.03
C TYR A 89 -1.76 -25.63 -3.33
N LEU A 90 -1.77 -24.47 -2.68
CA LEU A 90 -2.76 -23.43 -2.93
C LEU A 90 -2.50 -22.76 -4.30
N VAL A 91 -1.23 -22.49 -4.61
CA VAL A 91 -0.80 -21.97 -5.93
C VAL A 91 -1.17 -22.96 -7.03
N ASP A 92 -0.84 -24.24 -6.86
CA ASP A 92 -1.16 -25.30 -7.84
C ASP A 92 -2.68 -25.39 -8.06
N TYR A 93 -3.48 -25.38 -6.99
CA TYR A 93 -4.93 -25.46 -7.08
C TYR A 93 -5.55 -24.22 -7.73
N LEU A 94 -5.22 -23.02 -7.23
CA LEU A 94 -5.75 -21.78 -7.77
C LEU A 94 -5.30 -21.54 -9.22
N GLY A 95 -4.08 -21.92 -9.54
CA GLY A 95 -3.55 -21.86 -10.90
C GLY A 95 -4.30 -22.77 -11.85
N ALA A 96 -4.36 -24.07 -11.56
CA ALA A 96 -4.94 -25.07 -12.45
C ALA A 96 -6.47 -25.00 -12.53
N GLU A 97 -7.15 -24.85 -11.39
CA GLU A 97 -8.60 -24.99 -11.31
C GLU A 97 -9.35 -23.67 -11.47
N VAL A 98 -8.68 -22.55 -11.24
CA VAL A 98 -9.30 -21.22 -11.31
C VAL A 98 -8.65 -20.40 -12.42
N PHE A 99 -7.43 -19.94 -12.22
CA PHE A 99 -6.79 -18.91 -13.05
C PHE A 99 -6.61 -19.32 -14.52
N ASN A 100 -6.07 -20.51 -14.80
CA ASN A 100 -5.79 -20.96 -16.16
C ASN A 100 -7.06 -21.23 -16.99
N ARG A 101 -8.22 -21.37 -16.35
CA ARG A 101 -9.51 -21.57 -17.02
C ARG A 101 -10.21 -20.26 -17.38
N LEU A 102 -9.69 -19.13 -16.92
CA LEU A 102 -10.28 -17.82 -17.19
C LEU A 102 -9.89 -17.31 -18.58
N PRO A 103 -10.75 -16.52 -19.24
CA PRO A 103 -10.42 -15.78 -20.43
C PRO A 103 -9.20 -14.85 -20.20
N GLU A 104 -8.46 -14.58 -21.28
CA GLU A 104 -7.22 -13.82 -21.20
C GLU A 104 -7.42 -12.39 -20.68
N ASP A 105 -8.51 -11.74 -21.08
CA ASP A 105 -8.88 -10.40 -20.60
C ASP A 105 -9.08 -10.36 -19.09
N ILE A 106 -9.72 -11.40 -18.53
CA ILE A 106 -9.91 -11.51 -17.07
C ILE A 106 -8.57 -11.81 -16.38
N ARG A 107 -7.75 -12.69 -16.91
CA ARG A 107 -6.45 -13.02 -16.31
C ARG A 107 -5.54 -11.78 -16.27
N ALA A 108 -5.46 -11.03 -17.36
CA ALA A 108 -4.68 -9.80 -17.42
C ALA A 108 -5.19 -8.76 -16.43
N PHE A 109 -6.51 -8.60 -16.29
CA PHE A 109 -7.11 -7.70 -15.30
C PHE A 109 -6.75 -8.12 -13.86
N LEU A 110 -6.92 -9.40 -13.51
CA LEU A 110 -6.63 -9.94 -12.19
C LEU A 110 -5.16 -9.74 -11.81
N LEU A 111 -4.23 -10.03 -12.72
CA LEU A 111 -2.80 -9.87 -12.46
C LEU A 111 -2.43 -8.41 -12.20
N ARG A 112 -2.88 -7.50 -13.07
CA ARG A 112 -2.51 -6.08 -12.96
C ARG A 112 -3.18 -5.37 -11.81
N SER A 113 -4.39 -5.76 -11.42
CA SER A 113 -5.09 -5.21 -10.25
C SER A 113 -4.68 -5.84 -8.92
N ALA A 114 -3.87 -6.92 -8.94
CA ALA A 114 -3.42 -7.63 -7.74
C ALA A 114 -2.60 -6.77 -6.77
N ILE A 115 -1.99 -5.68 -7.25
CA ILE A 115 -1.25 -4.73 -6.41
C ILE A 115 -2.17 -3.90 -5.50
N LEU A 116 -3.45 -3.79 -5.85
CA LEU A 116 -4.43 -3.00 -5.13
C LEU A 116 -4.95 -3.77 -3.91
N GLU A 117 -5.09 -3.08 -2.77
CA GLU A 117 -5.75 -3.62 -1.57
C GLU A 117 -7.26 -3.51 -1.71
N ASP A 118 -7.74 -2.27 -1.76
CA ASP A 118 -9.11 -1.94 -2.08
C ASP A 118 -9.17 -1.30 -3.47
N MET A 119 -10.21 -1.59 -4.23
CA MET A 119 -10.31 -1.17 -5.62
C MET A 119 -11.71 -0.73 -5.99
N ASN A 120 -11.78 0.26 -6.84
CA ASN A 120 -13.00 0.69 -7.51
C ASN A 120 -12.78 0.76 -9.02
N GLY A 121 -13.87 0.96 -9.77
CA GLY A 121 -13.79 0.95 -11.22
C GLY A 121 -12.79 1.96 -11.79
N ARG A 122 -12.77 3.19 -11.28
CA ARG A 122 -11.88 4.26 -11.76
C ARG A 122 -10.41 3.99 -11.44
N LEU A 123 -10.12 3.48 -10.24
CA LEU A 123 -8.76 3.08 -9.86
C LEU A 123 -8.27 1.93 -10.74
N CYS A 124 -9.10 0.92 -10.98
CA CYS A 124 -8.77 -0.18 -11.89
C CYS A 124 -8.52 0.31 -13.32
N GLU A 125 -9.29 1.26 -13.83
CA GLU A 125 -9.04 1.86 -15.14
C GLU A 125 -7.67 2.53 -15.19
N ALA A 126 -7.38 3.38 -14.22
CA ALA A 126 -6.11 4.10 -14.16
C ALA A 126 -4.89 3.16 -14.07
N VAL A 127 -5.00 2.08 -13.29
CA VAL A 127 -3.88 1.17 -13.02
C VAL A 127 -3.74 0.12 -14.12
N VAL A 128 -4.83 -0.60 -14.43
CA VAL A 128 -4.79 -1.79 -15.29
C VAL A 128 -4.72 -1.42 -16.76
N ASN A 129 -5.54 -0.46 -17.20
CA ASN A 129 -5.61 -0.03 -18.58
C ASN A 129 -6.07 1.44 -18.69
N PRO A 130 -5.13 2.40 -18.62
CA PRO A 130 -5.44 3.83 -18.71
C PRO A 130 -6.09 4.27 -20.04
N GLU A 131 -5.94 3.48 -21.09
CA GLU A 131 -6.51 3.75 -22.42
C GLU A 131 -7.90 3.10 -22.61
N ALA A 132 -8.40 2.40 -21.59
CA ALA A 132 -9.71 1.76 -21.67
C ALA A 132 -10.85 2.81 -21.75
N LEU A 133 -11.97 2.38 -22.31
CA LEU A 133 -13.18 3.20 -22.26
C LEU A 133 -13.65 3.40 -20.82
N PRO A 134 -14.18 4.59 -20.49
CA PRO A 134 -14.75 4.86 -19.17
C PRO A 134 -15.81 3.80 -18.80
N GLY A 135 -15.75 3.30 -17.55
CA GLY A 135 -16.61 2.23 -17.05
C GLY A 135 -16.04 0.82 -17.20
N TYR A 136 -14.92 0.64 -17.91
CA TYR A 136 -14.29 -0.67 -18.09
C TYR A 136 -13.99 -1.35 -16.75
N GLY A 137 -13.39 -0.64 -15.81
CA GLY A 137 -13.01 -1.20 -14.51
C GLY A 137 -14.23 -1.65 -13.69
N ALA A 138 -15.30 -0.85 -13.69
CA ALA A 138 -16.53 -1.19 -13.00
C ALA A 138 -17.19 -2.44 -13.59
N VAL A 139 -17.26 -2.53 -14.93
CA VAL A 139 -17.78 -3.72 -15.63
C VAL A 139 -16.97 -4.98 -15.32
N MET A 140 -15.64 -4.87 -15.27
CA MET A 140 -14.78 -5.99 -14.93
C MET A 140 -14.97 -6.45 -13.49
N LEU A 141 -15.01 -5.52 -12.52
CA LEU A 141 -15.23 -5.85 -11.10
C LEU A 141 -16.60 -6.51 -10.89
N GLU A 142 -17.66 -5.99 -11.51
CA GLU A 142 -18.97 -6.59 -11.43
C GLU A 142 -19.02 -7.99 -12.07
N ARG A 143 -18.34 -8.18 -13.21
CA ARG A 143 -18.21 -9.49 -13.86
C ARG A 143 -17.50 -10.49 -12.97
N LEU A 144 -16.42 -10.08 -12.27
CA LEU A 144 -15.70 -10.92 -11.33
C LEU A 144 -16.56 -11.27 -10.11
N ALA A 145 -17.28 -10.30 -9.54
CA ALA A 145 -18.15 -10.51 -8.39
C ALA A 145 -19.29 -11.47 -8.73
N ARG A 146 -19.99 -11.27 -9.86
CA ARG A 146 -21.06 -12.18 -10.35
C ARG A 146 -20.56 -13.59 -10.66
N ALA A 147 -19.29 -13.74 -11.06
CA ALA A 147 -18.69 -15.04 -11.31
C ALA A 147 -18.13 -15.69 -10.02
N ASN A 148 -18.30 -15.07 -8.86
CA ASN A 148 -17.74 -15.50 -7.58
C ASN A 148 -16.22 -15.79 -7.66
N LEU A 149 -15.46 -14.90 -8.31
CA LEU A 149 -14.03 -15.03 -8.52
C LEU A 149 -13.22 -14.38 -7.39
N PHE A 150 -13.57 -14.69 -6.14
CA PHE A 150 -12.86 -14.23 -4.94
C PHE A 150 -12.77 -12.71 -4.82
N VAL A 151 -13.78 -11.99 -5.33
CA VAL A 151 -13.95 -10.54 -5.22
C VAL A 151 -15.17 -10.27 -4.35
N PHE A 152 -14.99 -9.42 -3.34
CA PHE A 152 -16.05 -9.03 -2.39
C PHE A 152 -16.29 -7.54 -2.47
N ALA A 153 -17.56 -7.14 -2.47
CA ALA A 153 -17.93 -5.74 -2.29
C ALA A 153 -17.69 -5.34 -0.83
N LEU A 154 -17.16 -4.14 -0.63
CA LEU A 154 -16.91 -3.57 0.71
C LEU A 154 -18.06 -2.66 1.17
N ASP A 155 -18.96 -2.32 0.27
CA ASP A 155 -20.10 -1.45 0.53
C ASP A 155 -21.37 -1.94 -0.18
N ASP A 156 -22.54 -1.50 0.32
CA ASP A 156 -23.86 -1.86 -0.23
C ASP A 156 -24.11 -1.31 -1.65
N ARG A 157 -23.31 -0.32 -2.08
CA ARG A 157 -23.43 0.29 -3.42
C ARG A 157 -22.61 -0.42 -4.47
N HIS A 158 -21.80 -1.42 -4.05
CA HIS A 158 -20.86 -2.13 -4.91
C HIS A 158 -19.91 -1.17 -5.66
N GLU A 159 -19.45 -0.13 -4.97
CA GLU A 159 -18.47 0.82 -5.51
C GLU A 159 -17.05 0.39 -5.21
N TRP A 160 -16.82 -0.14 -4.01
CA TRP A 160 -15.52 -0.62 -3.57
C TRP A 160 -15.49 -2.12 -3.42
N PHE A 161 -14.38 -2.73 -3.81
CA PHE A 161 -14.16 -4.16 -3.83
C PHE A 161 -12.78 -4.49 -3.27
N ARG A 162 -12.63 -5.73 -2.80
CA ARG A 162 -11.33 -6.33 -2.50
C ARG A 162 -11.28 -7.78 -2.96
N TYR A 163 -10.07 -8.27 -3.18
CA TYR A 163 -9.84 -9.70 -3.34
C TYR A 163 -9.86 -10.42 -1.99
N HIS A 164 -10.27 -11.70 -2.01
CA HIS A 164 -9.98 -12.61 -0.91
C HIS A 164 -8.46 -12.62 -0.66
N ARG A 165 -8.02 -12.51 0.60
CA ARG A 165 -6.61 -12.32 0.97
C ARG A 165 -5.68 -13.35 0.29
N LEU A 166 -5.98 -14.65 0.43
CA LEU A 166 -5.17 -15.71 -0.19
C LEU A 166 -5.16 -15.66 -1.72
N PHE A 167 -6.25 -15.21 -2.33
CA PHE A 167 -6.30 -15.03 -3.78
C PHE A 167 -5.48 -13.82 -4.22
N ALA A 168 -5.52 -12.73 -3.48
CA ALA A 168 -4.66 -11.57 -3.72
C ALA A 168 -3.18 -11.94 -3.62
N ASP A 169 -2.78 -12.70 -2.58
CA ASP A 169 -1.39 -13.16 -2.41
C ASP A 169 -0.96 -14.08 -3.55
N PHE A 170 -1.84 -14.99 -3.97
CA PHE A 170 -1.61 -15.85 -5.15
C PHE A 170 -1.42 -15.01 -6.43
N LEU A 171 -2.28 -14.01 -6.68
CA LEU A 171 -2.16 -13.15 -7.86
C LEU A 171 -0.88 -12.30 -7.82
N ARG A 172 -0.49 -11.76 -6.65
CA ARG A 172 0.76 -11.01 -6.47
C ARG A 172 1.99 -11.90 -6.72
N HIS A 173 1.94 -13.15 -6.26
CA HIS A 173 2.98 -14.14 -6.55
C HIS A 173 3.11 -14.38 -8.06
N LEU A 174 2.00 -14.64 -8.74
CA LEU A 174 2.00 -14.80 -10.20
C LEU A 174 2.47 -13.55 -10.94
N LEU A 175 2.06 -12.35 -10.51
CA LEU A 175 2.51 -11.09 -11.10
C LEU A 175 4.02 -10.96 -10.98
N THR A 176 4.59 -11.32 -9.83
CA THR A 176 6.04 -11.29 -9.60
C THR A 176 6.78 -12.29 -10.48
N GLU A 177 6.21 -13.47 -10.74
CA GLU A 177 6.82 -14.49 -11.58
C GLU A 177 6.71 -14.18 -13.09
N GLN A 178 5.57 -13.63 -13.53
CA GLN A 178 5.23 -13.50 -14.95
C GLN A 178 5.46 -12.11 -15.53
N ALA A 179 5.38 -11.06 -14.70
CA ALA A 179 5.40 -9.66 -15.14
C ALA A 179 6.02 -8.73 -14.08
N ALA A 180 7.15 -9.10 -13.49
CA ALA A 180 7.83 -8.33 -12.46
C ALA A 180 8.17 -6.89 -12.90
N ASP A 181 8.43 -6.68 -14.16
CA ASP A 181 8.71 -5.38 -14.79
C ASP A 181 7.48 -4.46 -14.83
N GLU A 182 6.27 -5.01 -14.83
CA GLU A 182 5.03 -4.20 -14.76
C GLU A 182 4.77 -3.65 -13.34
N ILE A 183 5.26 -4.29 -12.28
CA ILE A 183 4.96 -3.93 -10.87
C ILE A 183 5.26 -2.47 -10.58
N SER A 184 6.42 -1.97 -11.03
CA SER A 184 6.81 -0.57 -10.82
C SER A 184 5.82 0.39 -11.48
N ILE A 185 5.44 0.13 -12.73
CA ILE A 185 4.53 0.97 -13.50
C ILE A 185 3.13 0.98 -12.89
N LEU A 186 2.62 -0.19 -12.50
CA LEU A 186 1.29 -0.33 -11.88
C LEU A 186 1.22 0.46 -10.57
N ASN A 187 2.24 0.34 -9.71
CA ASN A 187 2.30 1.06 -8.45
C ASN A 187 2.41 2.58 -8.65
N LYS A 188 3.17 3.06 -9.65
CA LYS A 188 3.23 4.48 -9.99
C LYS A 188 1.86 5.03 -10.42
N ARG A 189 1.14 4.30 -11.27
CA ARG A 189 -0.22 4.67 -11.68
C ARG A 189 -1.20 4.73 -10.50
N ALA A 190 -1.09 3.78 -9.57
CA ALA A 190 -1.87 3.81 -8.34
C ALA A 190 -1.52 5.03 -7.48
N ALA A 191 -0.23 5.34 -7.31
CA ALA A 191 0.23 6.53 -6.60
C ALA A 191 -0.32 7.81 -7.20
N GLU A 192 -0.25 7.97 -8.51
CA GLU A 192 -0.78 9.12 -9.25
C GLU A 192 -2.30 9.27 -9.07
N TRP A 193 -3.04 8.15 -9.13
CA TRP A 193 -4.48 8.17 -8.93
C TRP A 193 -4.86 8.60 -7.50
N PHE A 194 -4.22 8.04 -6.48
CA PHE A 194 -4.47 8.40 -5.09
C PHE A 194 -4.04 9.84 -4.77
N GLN A 195 -2.98 10.34 -5.39
CA GLN A 195 -2.57 11.74 -5.30
C GLN A 195 -3.66 12.67 -5.85
N GLN A 196 -4.19 12.37 -7.04
CA GLN A 196 -5.29 13.13 -7.65
C GLN A 196 -6.59 13.05 -6.82
N ALA A 197 -6.82 11.94 -6.12
CA ALA A 197 -7.94 11.76 -5.21
C ALA A 197 -7.73 12.47 -3.84
N GLY A 198 -6.57 13.10 -3.61
CA GLY A 198 -6.24 13.80 -2.37
C GLY A 198 -5.82 12.89 -1.21
N ASN A 199 -5.59 11.60 -1.45
CA ASN A 199 -5.12 10.65 -0.43
C ASN A 199 -3.60 10.45 -0.56
N LEU A 200 -2.85 11.42 -0.01
CA LEU A 200 -1.39 11.44 -0.15
C LEU A 200 -0.69 10.31 0.60
N ASP A 201 -1.22 9.85 1.75
CA ASP A 201 -0.62 8.73 2.49
C ASP A 201 -0.67 7.44 1.69
N THR A 202 -1.83 7.09 1.15
CA THR A 202 -1.97 5.91 0.29
C THR A 202 -1.15 6.06 -1.00
N ALA A 203 -1.14 7.25 -1.61
CA ALA A 203 -0.34 7.53 -2.78
C ALA A 203 1.16 7.28 -2.52
N PHE A 204 1.68 7.73 -1.37
CA PHE A 204 3.07 7.51 -1.01
C PHE A 204 3.39 6.02 -0.74
N GLN A 205 2.47 5.26 -0.13
CA GLN A 205 2.65 3.82 0.03
C GLN A 205 2.84 3.11 -1.33
N TYR A 206 2.03 3.48 -2.33
CA TYR A 206 2.19 2.95 -3.69
C TYR A 206 3.47 3.47 -4.36
N ALA A 207 3.87 4.73 -4.13
CA ALA A 207 5.14 5.25 -4.62
C ALA A 207 6.34 4.46 -4.08
N LEU A 208 6.33 4.08 -2.80
CA LEU A 208 7.34 3.20 -2.21
C LEU A 208 7.28 1.77 -2.76
N ALA A 209 6.06 1.22 -2.93
CA ALA A 209 5.85 -0.12 -3.46
C ALA A 209 6.31 -0.26 -4.92
N SER A 210 6.45 0.85 -5.65
CA SER A 210 7.04 0.85 -7.00
C SER A 210 8.51 0.44 -7.01
N GLN A 211 9.18 0.44 -5.86
CA GLN A 211 10.62 0.22 -5.68
C GLN A 211 11.54 1.20 -6.44
N ASP A 212 10.95 2.25 -7.04
CA ASP A 212 11.67 3.36 -7.66
C ASP A 212 11.88 4.47 -6.63
N MET A 213 12.97 4.38 -5.86
CA MET A 213 13.27 5.35 -4.80
C MET A 213 13.46 6.79 -5.32
N PRO A 214 14.06 7.05 -6.49
CA PRO A 214 14.04 8.35 -7.13
C PRO A 214 12.62 8.88 -7.35
N TYR A 215 11.70 8.08 -7.86
CA TYR A 215 10.30 8.46 -8.03
C TYR A 215 9.61 8.78 -6.69
N ALA A 216 9.84 7.96 -5.66
CA ALA A 216 9.29 8.22 -4.33
C ALA A 216 9.84 9.54 -3.74
N ALA A 217 11.11 9.87 -3.97
CA ALA A 217 11.70 11.14 -3.54
C ALA A 217 11.09 12.33 -4.30
N GLU A 218 10.90 12.20 -5.62
CA GLU A 218 10.23 13.19 -6.44
C GLU A 218 8.78 13.42 -6.00
N PHE A 219 8.05 12.34 -5.70
CA PHE A 219 6.68 12.40 -5.16
C PHE A 219 6.61 13.27 -3.89
N ILE A 220 7.53 13.08 -2.93
CA ILE A 220 7.56 13.89 -1.72
C ILE A 220 7.88 15.35 -2.07
N GLN A 221 8.84 15.62 -2.97
CA GLN A 221 9.23 16.97 -3.34
C GLN A 221 8.07 17.75 -4.00
N LEU A 222 7.31 17.09 -4.88
CA LEU A 222 6.14 17.68 -5.53
C LEU A 222 5.04 18.08 -4.54
N ASN A 223 4.85 17.29 -3.49
CA ASN A 223 3.81 17.52 -2.49
C ASN A 223 4.31 18.33 -1.27
N LEU A 224 5.62 18.65 -1.21
CA LEU A 224 6.26 19.31 -0.09
C LEU A 224 5.59 20.64 0.30
N PRO A 225 5.26 21.57 -0.64
CA PRO A 225 4.64 22.86 -0.28
C PRO A 225 3.27 22.66 0.39
N ASP A 226 2.47 21.71 -0.05
CA ASP A 226 1.15 21.45 0.50
C ASP A 226 1.24 20.81 1.88
N LEU A 227 2.14 19.85 2.08
CA LEU A 227 2.41 19.21 3.37
C LEU A 227 2.93 20.19 4.42
N LEU A 228 3.78 21.13 4.03
CA LEU A 228 4.27 22.17 4.93
C LEU A 228 3.17 23.18 5.29
N ARG A 229 2.31 23.56 4.33
CA ARG A 229 1.17 24.46 4.56
C ARG A 229 0.09 23.84 5.44
N SER A 230 -0.19 22.54 5.29
CA SER A 230 -1.16 21.81 6.12
C SER A 230 -0.64 21.52 7.53
N GLY A 231 0.68 21.64 7.75
CA GLY A 231 1.31 21.32 9.03
C GLY A 231 1.51 19.82 9.27
N GLU A 232 1.43 18.99 8.23
CA GLU A 232 1.57 17.52 8.32
C GLU A 232 3.04 17.07 8.43
N LEU A 233 3.79 17.71 9.35
CA LEU A 233 5.23 17.46 9.54
C LEU A 233 5.53 16.02 9.97
N SER A 234 4.63 15.38 10.71
CA SER A 234 4.81 14.00 11.16
C SER A 234 4.77 13.00 9.98
N SER A 235 3.78 13.13 9.11
CA SER A 235 3.67 12.33 7.86
C SER A 235 4.88 12.57 6.97
N LEU A 236 5.23 13.83 6.74
CA LEU A 236 6.40 14.21 5.94
C LEU A 236 7.70 13.60 6.48
N THR A 237 7.95 13.71 7.79
CA THR A 237 9.14 13.16 8.43
C THR A 237 9.18 11.63 8.29
N HIS A 238 8.03 10.98 8.50
CA HIS A 238 7.90 9.54 8.31
C HIS A 238 8.20 9.13 6.86
N TRP A 239 7.66 9.82 5.88
CA TRP A 239 7.91 9.49 4.47
C TRP A 239 9.37 9.67 4.08
N ILE A 240 9.99 10.81 4.45
CA ILE A 240 11.41 11.05 4.16
C ILE A 240 12.29 9.98 4.82
N SER A 241 11.94 9.52 6.04
CA SER A 241 12.69 8.47 6.73
C SER A 241 12.71 7.12 6.01
N LYS A 242 11.80 6.88 5.06
CA LYS A 242 11.77 5.65 4.23
C LYS A 242 12.72 5.74 3.03
N LEU A 243 13.20 6.92 2.69
CA LEU A 243 14.10 7.11 1.56
C LEU A 243 15.56 6.77 1.94
N PRO A 244 16.36 6.26 0.99
CA PRO A 244 17.80 6.14 1.16
C PRO A 244 18.45 7.49 1.52
N PRO A 245 19.35 7.55 2.52
CA PRO A 245 20.00 8.79 2.95
C PRO A 245 20.71 9.56 1.84
N GLU A 246 21.20 8.86 0.82
CA GLU A 246 21.86 9.45 -0.34
C GLU A 246 20.90 10.31 -1.18
N LEU A 247 19.67 9.88 -1.34
CA LEU A 247 18.65 10.65 -2.06
C LEU A 247 18.23 11.90 -1.27
N ILE A 248 18.10 11.76 0.05
CA ILE A 248 17.78 12.90 0.91
C ILE A 248 18.90 13.94 0.82
N ARG A 249 20.20 13.53 0.92
CA ARG A 249 21.34 14.46 0.82
C ARG A 249 21.46 15.15 -0.54
N ARG A 250 21.03 14.48 -1.62
CA ARG A 250 21.06 15.06 -2.97
C ARG A 250 19.97 16.09 -3.22
N SER A 251 18.96 16.13 -2.35
CA SER A 251 17.86 17.11 -2.41
C SER A 251 17.94 18.07 -1.23
N PRO A 252 18.37 19.32 -1.44
CA PRO A 252 18.38 20.33 -0.39
C PRO A 252 17.01 20.55 0.25
N ALA A 253 15.93 20.50 -0.54
CA ALA A 253 14.57 20.65 -0.05
C ALA A 253 14.16 19.51 0.91
N LEU A 254 14.45 18.26 0.55
CA LEU A 254 14.16 17.10 1.42
C LEU A 254 15.02 17.13 2.69
N SER A 255 16.31 17.49 2.57
CA SER A 255 17.20 17.61 3.74
C SER A 255 16.70 18.65 4.73
N LEU A 256 16.27 19.82 4.24
CA LEU A 256 15.73 20.89 5.08
C LEU A 256 14.39 20.49 5.70
N ALA A 257 13.47 19.94 4.92
CA ALA A 257 12.17 19.48 5.39
C ALA A 257 12.31 18.38 6.45
N TYR A 258 13.24 17.45 6.24
CA TYR A 258 13.53 16.39 7.20
C TYR A 258 14.08 16.95 8.52
N ALA A 259 15.06 17.86 8.43
CA ALA A 259 15.61 18.52 9.62
C ALA A 259 14.52 19.30 10.40
N TRP A 260 13.61 19.97 9.69
CA TRP A 260 12.48 20.66 10.32
C TRP A 260 11.56 19.68 11.07
N GLY A 261 11.18 18.58 10.42
CA GLY A 261 10.36 17.55 11.06
C GLY A 261 11.04 16.89 12.27
N LEU A 262 12.35 16.66 12.20
CA LEU A 262 13.16 16.14 13.31
C LEU A 262 13.22 17.13 14.50
N ILE A 263 13.32 18.43 14.24
CA ILE A 263 13.24 19.48 15.28
C ILE A 263 11.87 19.42 15.96
N ALA A 264 10.79 19.35 15.19
CA ALA A 264 9.43 19.25 15.71
C ALA A 264 9.21 17.97 16.54
N ALA A 265 9.88 16.85 16.16
CA ALA A 265 9.88 15.61 16.90
C ALA A 265 10.90 15.54 18.06
N TYR A 266 11.60 16.64 18.35
CA TYR A 266 12.64 16.74 19.39
C TYR A 266 13.82 15.78 19.19
N GLN A 267 14.09 15.37 17.95
CA GLN A 267 15.26 14.55 17.58
C GLN A 267 16.44 15.44 17.16
N LEU A 268 16.97 16.19 18.13
CA LEU A 268 17.86 17.33 17.87
C LEU A 268 19.20 16.91 17.25
N ASP A 269 19.81 15.80 17.71
CA ASP A 269 21.09 15.33 17.18
C ASP A 269 21.00 14.99 15.69
N MET A 270 19.91 14.33 15.29
CA MET A 270 19.63 14.03 13.89
C MET A 270 19.37 15.29 13.07
N ALA A 271 18.64 16.26 13.65
CA ALA A 271 18.41 17.53 12.99
C ALA A 271 19.72 18.27 12.70
N TYR A 272 20.64 18.34 13.68
CA TYR A 272 21.97 18.92 13.48
C TYR A 272 22.74 18.23 12.35
N PHE A 273 22.74 16.88 12.37
CA PHE A 273 23.41 16.11 11.33
C PHE A 273 22.91 16.46 9.91
N TRP A 274 21.61 16.57 9.72
CA TRP A 274 21.03 16.88 8.41
C TRP A 274 21.24 18.32 7.99
N LEU A 275 21.19 19.29 8.92
CA LEU A 275 21.49 20.68 8.63
C LEU A 275 22.96 20.87 8.26
N ASP A 276 23.89 20.23 8.96
CA ASP A 276 25.32 20.29 8.63
C ASP A 276 25.61 19.63 7.28
N ALA A 277 24.92 18.53 6.96
CA ALA A 277 25.02 17.89 5.66
C ALA A 277 24.51 18.81 4.54
N LEU A 278 23.38 19.51 4.78
CA LEU A 278 22.80 20.47 3.85
C LEU A 278 23.77 21.63 3.60
N GLU A 279 24.33 22.25 4.65
CA GLU A 279 25.30 23.34 4.51
C GLU A 279 26.53 22.95 3.67
N ARG A 280 27.09 21.76 3.91
CA ARG A 280 28.20 21.23 3.10
C ARG A 280 27.81 21.04 1.65
N THR A 281 26.58 20.62 1.40
CA THR A 281 26.07 20.42 0.05
C THR A 281 25.89 21.75 -0.68
N LEU A 282 25.37 22.78 0.00
CA LEU A 282 25.17 24.11 -0.57
C LEU A 282 26.51 24.85 -0.84
N THR A 283 27.53 24.61 0.00
CA THR A 283 28.86 25.21 -0.19
C THR A 283 29.69 24.49 -1.28
N ASN A 284 29.35 23.24 -1.61
CA ASN A 284 30.04 22.47 -2.63
C ASN A 284 29.36 22.60 -3.99
N THR A 285 29.76 23.61 -4.78
CA THR A 285 29.21 23.94 -6.11
C THR A 285 29.32 22.82 -7.16
N GLN A 286 30.00 21.71 -6.86
CA GLN A 286 30.13 20.54 -7.75
C GLN A 286 29.18 19.37 -7.38
N ALA A 287 28.34 19.53 -6.37
CA ALA A 287 27.40 18.47 -6.00
C ALA A 287 26.30 18.29 -7.08
N ASN A 288 26.10 17.04 -7.52
CA ASN A 288 24.96 16.67 -8.38
C ASN A 288 23.65 16.74 -7.54
N LEU A 289 23.10 17.92 -7.42
CA LEU A 289 21.85 18.17 -6.69
C LEU A 289 20.65 17.75 -7.55
N ILE A 290 19.64 17.20 -6.91
CA ILE A 290 18.34 17.00 -7.55
C ILE A 290 17.68 18.40 -7.60
N PRO A 291 17.36 18.92 -8.80
CA PRO A 291 16.71 20.23 -8.90
C PRO A 291 15.34 20.19 -8.22
N LEU A 292 14.89 21.35 -7.76
CA LEU A 292 13.51 21.52 -7.33
C LEU A 292 12.57 21.22 -8.50
N PRO A 293 11.42 20.57 -8.26
CA PRO A 293 10.44 20.31 -9.31
C PRO A 293 10.03 21.62 -10.00
N THR A 294 9.88 21.57 -11.31
CA THR A 294 9.38 22.70 -12.11
C THR A 294 7.95 23.03 -11.67
N GLY A 295 7.75 24.19 -11.07
CA GLY A 295 6.44 24.63 -10.53
C GLY A 295 6.47 25.06 -9.06
N ILE A 296 7.52 24.70 -8.31
CA ILE A 296 7.82 25.35 -7.05
C ILE A 296 8.62 26.61 -7.44
N GLY A 297 8.01 27.79 -7.33
CA GLY A 297 8.71 29.06 -7.55
C GLY A 297 9.88 29.20 -6.56
N ASP A 298 10.96 29.83 -6.99
CA ASP A 298 12.12 30.12 -6.12
C ASP A 298 11.70 30.86 -4.82
N ASN A 299 10.54 31.51 -4.82
CA ASN A 299 9.96 32.21 -3.67
C ASN A 299 9.16 31.29 -2.72
N ASP A 300 8.73 30.10 -3.16
CA ASP A 300 7.88 29.22 -2.34
C ASP A 300 8.71 28.37 -1.36
N PHE A 301 10.01 28.16 -1.64
CA PHE A 301 10.89 27.38 -0.79
C PHE A 301 12.29 27.99 -0.73
N ASN A 302 12.45 29.01 0.12
CA ASN A 302 13.74 29.65 0.32
C ASN A 302 14.64 28.79 1.24
N LEU A 303 15.56 28.07 0.63
CA LEU A 303 16.47 27.16 1.34
C LEU A 303 17.35 27.88 2.39
N ALA A 304 17.86 29.06 2.06
CA ALA A 304 18.72 29.81 2.96
C ALA A 304 17.93 30.32 4.16
N GLY A 305 16.76 30.91 3.92
CA GLY A 305 15.86 31.37 4.97
C GLY A 305 15.36 30.21 5.85
N GLY A 306 14.99 29.08 5.24
CA GLY A 306 14.56 27.87 5.96
C GLY A 306 15.68 27.28 6.84
N LEU A 307 16.91 27.22 6.33
CA LEU A 307 18.09 26.77 7.09
C LEU A 307 18.34 27.71 8.30
N ALA A 308 18.30 29.02 8.10
CA ALA A 308 18.45 30.00 9.18
C ALA A 308 17.34 29.86 10.24
N ILE A 309 16.09 29.61 9.84
CA ILE A 309 14.98 29.35 10.78
C ILE A 309 15.25 28.09 11.61
N CYS A 310 15.64 26.97 10.98
CA CYS A 310 15.99 25.74 11.69
C CYS A 310 17.12 25.97 12.70
N ARG A 311 18.20 26.66 12.30
CA ARG A 311 19.33 27.03 13.19
C ARG A 311 18.90 27.93 14.35
N SER A 312 18.04 28.91 14.08
CA SER A 312 17.46 29.77 15.11
C SER A 312 16.68 28.97 16.15
N THR A 313 15.80 28.08 15.69
CA THR A 313 14.98 27.23 16.57
C THR A 313 15.85 26.31 17.44
N LEU A 314 16.87 25.66 16.87
CA LEU A 314 17.82 24.83 17.62
C LEU A 314 18.60 25.64 18.65
N ALA A 315 19.08 26.85 18.30
CA ALA A 315 19.78 27.73 19.23
C ALA A 315 18.88 28.16 20.40
N LEU A 316 17.59 28.45 20.12
CA LEU A 316 16.61 28.77 21.15
C LEU A 316 16.34 27.58 22.10
N ILE A 317 16.18 26.38 21.57
CA ILE A 317 15.99 25.14 22.36
C ILE A 317 17.21 24.91 23.29
N ASN A 318 18.41 25.20 22.82
CA ASN A 318 19.65 25.09 23.61
C ASN A 318 19.92 26.28 24.56
N GLY A 319 19.03 27.27 24.62
CA GLY A 319 19.14 28.42 25.48
C GLY A 319 20.10 29.52 24.98
N ASP A 320 20.63 29.41 23.74
CA ASP A 320 21.52 30.38 23.13
C ASP A 320 20.70 31.49 22.40
N VAL A 321 20.16 32.39 23.19
CA VAL A 321 19.29 33.46 22.68
C VAL A 321 20.04 34.41 21.70
N GLN A 322 21.34 34.60 21.89
CA GLN A 322 22.13 35.48 21.03
C GLN A 322 22.28 34.88 19.61
N LYS A 323 22.63 33.59 19.52
CA LYS A 323 22.70 32.92 18.23
C LYS A 323 21.32 32.81 17.58
N SER A 324 20.27 32.49 18.36
CA SER A 324 18.90 32.47 17.83
C SER A 324 18.52 33.80 17.19
N ALA A 325 18.79 34.95 17.86
CA ALA A 325 18.51 36.27 17.31
C ALA A 325 19.36 36.58 16.05
N ALA A 326 20.61 36.12 15.99
CA ALA A 326 21.45 36.27 14.79
C ALA A 326 20.86 35.51 13.58
N TYR A 327 20.54 34.23 13.75
CA TYR A 327 19.92 33.42 12.69
C TYR A 327 18.52 33.92 12.29
N SER A 328 17.73 34.44 13.24
CA SER A 328 16.42 35.04 12.90
C SER A 328 16.55 36.27 12.00
N ARG A 329 17.58 37.11 12.22
CA ARG A 329 17.85 38.24 11.33
C ARG A 329 18.31 37.79 9.94
N GLU A 330 19.14 36.75 9.89
CA GLU A 330 19.56 36.16 8.62
C GLU A 330 18.35 35.63 7.84
N ALA A 331 17.44 34.91 8.50
CA ALA A 331 16.20 34.43 7.88
C ALA A 331 15.36 35.58 7.30
N LEU A 332 15.21 36.68 8.05
CA LEU A 332 14.46 37.88 7.59
C LEU A 332 15.12 38.57 6.38
N ASN A 333 16.44 38.49 6.24
CA ASN A 333 17.13 39.05 5.08
C ASN A 333 17.00 38.17 3.82
N CYS A 334 16.56 36.92 3.96
CA CYS A 334 16.33 35.99 2.86
C CYS A 334 14.89 36.05 2.33
N LEU A 335 13.97 36.67 3.05
CA LEU A 335 12.56 36.87 2.66
C LEU A 335 12.44 38.13 1.78
#